data_35fab9cd58c3e72c449753921fe39e46
#
_entry.id   35fab9cd58c3e72c449753921fe39e46
#
_cell.length_a   1.000
_cell.length_b   1.000
_cell.length_c   1.000
_cell.angle_alpha   90.00
_cell.angle_beta   90.00
_cell.angle_gamma   90.00
#
_symmetry.space_group_name_H-M   'P 1'
#
loop_
_entity.id
_entity.type
_entity.pdbx_description
1 polymer ?
#
loop_
_entity_poly.entity_id
_entity_poly.type
_entity_poly.pdbx_seq_one_letter_code
_entity_poly.pdbx_strand_id
1 'polypeptide(L)'
;MMKKIIENILTFLILVFLLNSCCSGAKEDYLGNNIYLSEYDNVDRRILYQTESCATSGVQVVPMTVLEIANNNKWIIAKTGYGRKRTEDKYFKYWVIKNDYENLPDSETVKSNTNEFKNRQDFDNFLTENKIKLELNKID
;
A
#
# COMPACT_ATOMS: atom_id res chain seq x y z
N MET A 1 28.29 43.21 7.57
CA MET A 1 27.04 42.83 8.26
C MET A 1 26.08 42.06 7.36
N MET A 2 25.72 42.56 6.16
CA MET A 2 24.83 41.89 5.20
C MET A 2 25.29 40.47 4.77
N LYS A 3 26.59 40.26 4.51
CA LYS A 3 27.13 38.97 4.07
C LYS A 3 26.86 37.82 5.05
N LYS A 4 27.06 38.06 6.36
CA LYS A 4 26.74 37.07 7.42
C LYS A 4 25.23 36.75 7.51
N ILE A 5 24.37 37.73 7.26
CA ILE A 5 22.91 37.53 7.29
C ILE A 5 22.49 36.62 6.12
N ILE A 6 23.05 36.85 4.94
CA ILE A 6 22.77 36.04 3.74
C ILE A 6 23.27 34.60 3.93
N GLU A 7 24.46 34.41 4.49
CA GLU A 7 25.00 33.07 4.80
C GLU A 7 24.12 32.31 5.80
N ASN A 8 23.66 32.97 6.86
CA ASN A 8 22.76 32.36 7.83
C ASN A 8 21.39 32.01 7.25
N ILE A 9 20.82 32.86 6.40
CA ILE A 9 19.53 32.59 5.71
C ILE A 9 19.69 31.43 4.75
N LEU A 10 20.78 31.36 3.98
CA LEU A 10 21.05 30.28 3.05
C LEU A 10 21.23 28.94 3.79
N THR A 11 21.97 28.95 4.90
CA THR A 11 22.15 27.74 5.74
C THR A 11 20.85 27.27 6.35
N PHE A 12 20.00 28.19 6.80
CA PHE A 12 18.67 27.86 7.34
C PHE A 12 17.73 27.29 6.26
N LEU A 13 17.76 27.86 5.03
CA LEU A 13 16.98 27.32 3.90
C LEU A 13 17.43 25.91 3.54
N ILE A 14 18.72 25.63 3.49
CA ILE A 14 19.26 24.30 3.19
C ILE A 14 18.84 23.31 4.29
N LEU A 15 18.88 23.71 5.56
CA LEU A 15 18.45 22.87 6.67
C LEU A 15 16.96 22.52 6.60
N VAL A 16 16.10 23.46 6.21
CA VAL A 16 14.66 23.25 6.02
C VAL A 16 14.39 22.30 4.85
N PHE A 17 15.17 22.38 3.75
CA PHE A 17 15.05 21.42 2.63
C PHE A 17 15.48 20.00 3.00
N LEU A 18 16.45 19.83 3.88
CA LEU A 18 16.90 18.51 4.35
C LEU A 18 15.89 17.82 5.30
N LEU A 19 15.01 18.57 5.93
CA LEU A 19 13.99 18.03 6.85
C LEU A 19 12.75 17.49 6.11
N ASN A 20 12.60 17.73 4.80
CA ASN A 20 11.47 17.23 4.00
C ASN A 20 11.72 15.88 3.31
N SER A 21 12.84 15.19 3.57
CA SER A 21 13.15 13.90 2.95
C SER A 21 12.68 12.70 3.79
N CYS A 22 11.46 12.75 4.30
CA CYS A 22 10.94 11.72 5.21
C CYS A 22 10.61 10.38 4.52
N CYS A 23 10.50 10.34 3.19
CA CYS A 23 10.22 9.11 2.41
C CYS A 23 11.40 8.66 1.55
N SER A 24 12.61 8.82 2.01
CA SER A 24 13.78 8.39 1.28
C SER A 24 13.80 6.87 1.12
N GLY A 25 13.37 6.36 -0.04
CA GLY A 25 13.44 4.94 -0.43
C GLY A 25 12.14 4.15 -0.44
N ALA A 26 11.00 4.72 -0.04
CA ALA A 26 9.70 4.06 -0.17
C ALA A 26 8.79 4.83 -1.14
N LYS A 27 8.15 4.12 -2.08
CA LYS A 27 7.03 4.63 -2.86
C LYS A 27 5.75 4.16 -2.19
N GLU A 28 4.81 5.06 -1.96
CA GLU A 28 3.54 4.75 -1.34
C GLU A 28 2.38 5.29 -2.15
N ASP A 29 1.40 4.42 -2.42
CA ASP A 29 0.15 4.76 -3.06
C ASP A 29 -0.98 4.64 -2.02
N TYR A 30 -1.69 5.74 -1.76
CA TYR A 30 -2.83 5.77 -0.86
C TYR A 30 -4.05 5.10 -1.50
N LEU A 31 -4.59 4.07 -0.84
CA LEU A 31 -5.72 3.29 -1.33
C LEU A 31 -7.06 3.65 -0.65
N GLY A 32 -7.04 4.54 0.34
CA GLY A 32 -8.19 4.95 1.16
C GLY A 32 -8.14 4.38 2.58
N ASN A 33 -8.85 5.03 3.52
CA ASN A 33 -9.03 4.57 4.91
C ASN A 33 -7.74 4.16 5.64
N ASN A 34 -6.68 4.94 5.48
CA ASN A 34 -5.35 4.66 6.04
C ASN A 34 -4.70 3.37 5.52
N ILE A 35 -5.16 2.89 4.35
CA ILE A 35 -4.57 1.74 3.66
C ILE A 35 -3.65 2.25 2.56
N TYR A 36 -2.43 1.73 2.52
CA TYR A 36 -1.39 2.12 1.58
C TYR A 36 -0.77 0.89 0.91
N LEU A 37 -0.51 0.97 -0.39
CA LEU A 37 0.44 0.10 -1.05
C LEU A 37 1.83 0.70 -0.84
N SER A 38 2.68 0.03 -0.08
CA SER A 38 4.04 0.49 0.20
C SER A 38 5.04 -0.38 -0.56
N GLU A 39 5.92 0.26 -1.31
CA GLU A 39 6.99 -0.40 -2.07
C GLU A 39 8.35 0.02 -1.52
N TYR A 40 9.13 -0.96 -1.04
CA TYR A 40 10.50 -0.78 -0.59
C TYR A 40 11.48 -1.37 -1.62
N ASP A 41 12.48 -0.60 -2.01
CA ASP A 41 13.60 -1.02 -2.88
C ASP A 41 13.16 -1.69 -4.20
N ASN A 42 12.00 -1.29 -4.75
CA ASN A 42 11.39 -1.88 -5.95
C ASN A 42 11.20 -3.43 -5.92
N VAL A 43 11.25 -4.04 -4.75
CA VAL A 43 11.20 -5.50 -4.57
C VAL A 43 10.11 -5.96 -3.63
N ASP A 44 9.90 -5.23 -2.54
CA ASP A 44 9.00 -5.59 -1.47
C ASP A 44 7.76 -4.67 -1.48
N ARG A 45 6.66 -5.18 -2.03
CA ARG A 45 5.38 -4.48 -2.09
C ARG A 45 4.41 -5.11 -1.10
N ARG A 46 3.89 -4.32 -0.17
CA ARG A 46 2.92 -4.73 0.87
C ARG A 46 1.74 -3.79 0.91
N ILE A 47 0.60 -4.28 1.39
CA ILE A 47 -0.52 -3.41 1.77
C ILE A 47 -0.46 -3.23 3.28
N LEU A 48 -0.32 -1.99 3.71
CA LEU A 48 -0.18 -1.59 5.11
C LEU A 48 -1.35 -0.70 5.52
N TYR A 49 -1.75 -0.81 6.79
CA TYR A 49 -2.54 0.20 7.48
C TYR A 49 -1.57 1.10 8.25
N GLN A 50 -1.64 2.39 7.99
CA GLN A 50 -0.81 3.39 8.66
C GLN A 50 -1.53 4.73 8.72
N THR A 51 -1.32 5.50 9.80
CA THR A 51 -2.06 6.74 10.07
C THR A 51 -1.64 7.91 9.20
N GLU A 52 -0.47 7.83 8.59
CA GLU A 52 0.09 8.86 7.71
C GLU A 52 0.99 8.23 6.65
N SER A 53 1.21 8.94 5.56
CA SER A 53 2.19 8.55 4.55
C SER A 53 3.60 8.54 5.16
N CYS A 54 4.41 7.57 4.76
CA CYS A 54 5.78 7.39 5.25
C CYS A 54 5.89 7.15 6.76
N ALA A 55 4.86 6.58 7.37
CA ALA A 55 4.92 6.19 8.76
C ALA A 55 6.07 5.19 8.99
N THR A 56 6.79 5.38 10.10
CA THR A 56 7.89 4.48 10.49
C THR A 56 7.41 3.09 10.92
N SER A 57 6.11 2.96 11.19
CA SER A 57 5.46 1.70 11.57
C SER A 57 4.08 1.61 10.93
N GLY A 58 3.86 0.57 10.16
CA GLY A 58 2.56 0.21 9.60
C GLY A 58 2.14 -1.19 10.06
N VAL A 59 0.82 -1.41 10.18
CA VAL A 59 0.27 -2.74 10.45
C VAL A 59 0.05 -3.44 9.11
N GLN A 60 0.69 -4.59 8.92
CA GLN A 60 0.57 -5.35 7.68
C GLN A 60 -0.85 -5.91 7.53
N VAL A 61 -1.52 -5.55 6.44
CA VAL A 61 -2.85 -6.06 6.04
C VAL A 61 -2.68 -7.20 5.03
N VAL A 62 -1.86 -6.98 3.99
CA VAL A 62 -1.52 -8.01 3.00
C VAL A 62 -0.01 -8.16 2.95
N PRO A 63 0.51 -9.40 3.11
CA PRO A 63 1.94 -9.66 3.09
C PRO A 63 2.54 -9.50 1.69
N MET A 64 3.85 -9.46 1.64
CA MET A 64 4.62 -9.40 0.39
C MET A 64 4.48 -10.65 -0.47
N THR A 65 4.77 -10.58 -1.73
CA THR A 65 4.93 -9.38 -2.55
C THR A 65 3.65 -9.20 -3.33
N VAL A 66 3.09 -8.00 -3.30
CA VAL A 66 1.93 -7.66 -4.13
C VAL A 66 2.38 -7.55 -5.59
N LEU A 67 1.80 -8.36 -6.47
CA LEU A 67 2.14 -8.44 -7.89
C LEU A 67 1.14 -7.72 -8.78
N GLU A 68 -0.14 -7.80 -8.40
CA GLU A 68 -1.24 -7.19 -9.12
C GLU A 68 -2.20 -6.57 -8.09
N ILE A 69 -2.79 -5.43 -8.44
CA ILE A 69 -3.72 -4.72 -7.57
C ILE A 69 -4.77 -3.99 -8.39
N ALA A 70 -5.96 -3.83 -7.83
CA ALA A 70 -6.94 -2.85 -8.27
C ALA A 70 -7.76 -2.38 -7.07
N ASN A 71 -8.21 -1.14 -7.10
CA ASN A 71 -9.03 -0.58 -6.04
C ASN A 71 -10.07 0.41 -6.56
N ASN A 72 -11.07 0.59 -5.76
CA ASN A 72 -12.04 1.69 -5.84
C ASN A 72 -12.39 2.14 -4.41
N ASN A 73 -13.36 3.03 -4.26
CA ASN A 73 -13.78 3.53 -2.95
C ASN A 73 -14.46 2.49 -2.03
N LYS A 74 -14.74 1.27 -2.53
CA LYS A 74 -15.42 0.21 -1.75
C LYS A 74 -14.56 -0.99 -1.49
N TRP A 75 -13.67 -1.31 -2.41
CA TRP A 75 -12.91 -2.54 -2.41
C TRP A 75 -11.47 -2.34 -2.89
N ILE A 76 -10.57 -3.10 -2.30
CA ILE A 76 -9.21 -3.29 -2.79
C ILE A 76 -9.06 -4.77 -3.06
N ILE A 77 -8.57 -5.16 -4.24
CA ILE A 77 -8.23 -6.53 -4.57
C ILE A 77 -6.74 -6.62 -4.89
N ALA A 78 -6.11 -7.70 -4.48
CA ALA A 78 -4.68 -7.90 -4.71
C ALA A 78 -4.36 -9.37 -5.00
N LYS A 79 -3.26 -9.58 -5.73
CA LYS A 79 -2.61 -10.87 -5.91
C LYS A 79 -1.19 -10.80 -5.37
N THR A 80 -0.82 -11.74 -4.53
CA THR A 80 0.53 -11.85 -3.97
C THR A 80 1.23 -13.12 -4.42
N GLY A 81 2.57 -13.09 -4.39
CA GLY A 81 3.41 -14.24 -4.75
C GLY A 81 4.84 -14.07 -4.27
N TYR A 82 5.67 -15.08 -4.49
CA TYR A 82 7.08 -15.04 -4.11
C TYR A 82 7.92 -14.40 -5.22
N GLY A 83 8.13 -13.07 -5.13
CA GLY A 83 9.02 -12.31 -5.99
C GLY A 83 8.55 -12.19 -7.45
N ARG A 84 9.06 -11.18 -8.14
CA ARG A 84 8.67 -10.82 -9.52
C ARG A 84 8.93 -11.91 -10.58
N LYS A 85 9.73 -12.93 -10.27
CA LYS A 85 10.20 -13.94 -11.24
C LYS A 85 9.55 -15.32 -11.12
N ARG A 86 8.71 -15.58 -10.11
CA ARG A 86 8.07 -16.89 -9.96
C ARG A 86 6.67 -16.87 -10.59
N THR A 87 6.53 -17.68 -11.64
CA THR A 87 5.30 -17.81 -12.44
C THR A 87 4.44 -19.02 -12.04
N GLU A 88 4.82 -19.75 -10.98
CA GLU A 88 4.09 -20.95 -10.55
C GLU A 88 2.82 -20.58 -9.78
N ASP A 89 1.65 -20.78 -10.37
CA ASP A 89 0.33 -20.42 -9.83
C ASP A 89 0.03 -20.98 -8.43
N LYS A 90 0.64 -22.12 -8.07
CA LYS A 90 0.47 -22.75 -6.75
C LYS A 90 0.95 -21.91 -5.57
N TYR A 91 1.75 -20.88 -5.81
CA TYR A 91 2.27 -19.99 -4.77
C TYR A 91 1.55 -18.64 -4.71
N PHE A 92 0.57 -18.41 -5.57
CA PHE A 92 -0.19 -17.18 -5.55
C PHE A 92 -1.29 -17.23 -4.50
N LYS A 93 -1.55 -16.07 -3.88
CA LYS A 93 -2.70 -15.83 -3.04
C LYS A 93 -3.44 -14.61 -3.56
N TYR A 94 -4.73 -14.57 -3.32
CA TYR A 94 -5.61 -13.49 -3.73
C TYR A 94 -6.27 -12.90 -2.50
N TRP A 95 -6.52 -11.61 -2.53
CA TRP A 95 -6.98 -10.85 -1.38
C TRP A 95 -8.11 -9.92 -1.79
N VAL A 96 -9.11 -9.80 -0.92
CA VAL A 96 -10.18 -8.81 -1.03
C VAL A 96 -10.27 -8.08 0.30
N ILE A 97 -10.09 -6.78 0.27
CA ILE A 97 -10.15 -5.90 1.43
C ILE A 97 -11.36 -4.99 1.26
N LYS A 98 -12.23 -4.94 2.26
CA LYS A 98 -13.28 -3.92 2.31
C LYS A 98 -12.65 -2.54 2.51
N ASN A 99 -13.10 -1.55 1.73
CA ASN A 99 -12.62 -0.17 1.79
C ASN A 99 -13.77 0.86 1.89
N ASP A 100 -14.97 0.39 2.23
CA ASP A 100 -16.18 1.21 2.40
C ASP A 100 -16.56 1.25 3.88
N TYR A 101 -16.21 2.34 4.57
CA TYR A 101 -16.46 2.54 5.99
C TYR A 101 -17.10 3.91 6.21
N GLU A 102 -18.12 4.00 7.06
CA GLU A 102 -18.75 5.27 7.45
C GLU A 102 -17.80 6.17 8.25
N ASN A 103 -16.96 5.56 9.09
CA ASN A 103 -15.94 6.23 9.89
C ASN A 103 -14.60 5.58 9.62
N LEU A 104 -13.52 6.32 9.86
CA LEU A 104 -12.17 5.79 9.70
C LEU A 104 -11.98 4.54 10.57
N PRO A 105 -11.71 3.35 9.96
CA PRO A 105 -11.53 2.12 10.72
C PRO A 105 -10.19 2.10 11.45
N ASP A 106 -10.07 1.28 12.46
CA ASP A 106 -8.77 0.88 13.00
C ASP A 106 -8.17 -0.31 12.22
N SER A 107 -6.93 -0.64 12.52
CA SER A 107 -6.20 -1.72 11.81
C SER A 107 -6.82 -3.09 12.00
N GLU A 108 -7.41 -3.38 13.14
CA GLU A 108 -8.05 -4.67 13.45
C GLU A 108 -9.35 -4.81 12.66
N THR A 109 -10.12 -3.73 12.53
CA THR A 109 -11.32 -3.68 11.69
C THR A 109 -10.95 -3.93 10.23
N VAL A 110 -9.90 -3.32 9.70
CA VAL A 110 -9.43 -3.56 8.32
C VAL A 110 -9.01 -5.02 8.14
N LYS A 111 -8.23 -5.57 9.06
CA LYS A 111 -7.80 -6.98 8.99
C LYS A 111 -8.97 -7.96 9.05
N SER A 112 -9.94 -7.74 9.92
CA SER A 112 -11.11 -8.62 10.05
C SER A 112 -12.03 -8.58 8.82
N ASN A 113 -11.95 -7.52 8.03
CA ASN A 113 -12.66 -7.36 6.76
C ASN A 113 -11.77 -7.62 5.53
N THR A 114 -10.67 -8.35 5.72
CA THR A 114 -9.75 -8.80 4.67
C THR A 114 -9.89 -10.30 4.49
N ASN A 115 -10.18 -10.73 3.27
CA ASN A 115 -10.33 -12.13 2.90
C ASN A 115 -9.13 -12.61 2.09
N GLU A 116 -8.55 -13.76 2.49
CA GLU A 116 -7.50 -14.46 1.75
C GLU A 116 -8.06 -15.65 1.00
N PHE A 117 -7.67 -15.82 -0.26
CA PHE A 117 -8.02 -16.95 -1.12
C PHE A 117 -6.74 -17.64 -1.62
N LYS A 118 -6.71 -18.97 -1.51
CA LYS A 118 -5.54 -19.78 -1.93
C LYS A 118 -5.53 -20.12 -3.41
N ASN A 119 -6.64 -19.92 -4.11
CA ASN A 119 -6.76 -20.17 -5.54
C ASN A 119 -7.61 -19.12 -6.23
N ARG A 120 -7.46 -19.02 -7.53
CA ARG A 120 -8.15 -18.05 -8.37
C ARG A 120 -9.66 -18.29 -8.43
N GLN A 121 -10.11 -19.53 -8.44
CA GLN A 121 -11.53 -19.86 -8.58
C GLN A 121 -12.36 -19.34 -7.39
N ASP A 122 -11.91 -19.58 -6.16
CA ASP A 122 -12.60 -19.12 -4.95
C ASP A 122 -12.63 -17.58 -4.89
N PHE A 123 -11.54 -16.93 -5.31
CA PHE A 123 -11.46 -15.48 -5.41
C PHE A 123 -12.48 -14.94 -6.43
N ASP A 124 -12.53 -15.48 -7.64
CA ASP A 124 -13.46 -15.03 -8.69
C ASP A 124 -14.93 -15.27 -8.30
N ASN A 125 -15.21 -16.39 -7.62
CA ASN A 125 -16.54 -16.67 -7.05
C ASN A 125 -16.94 -15.59 -6.05
N PHE A 126 -16.05 -15.24 -5.12
CA PHE A 126 -16.29 -14.18 -4.14
C PHE A 126 -16.54 -12.81 -4.80
N LEU A 127 -15.76 -12.44 -5.81
CA LEU A 127 -15.98 -11.20 -6.55
C LEU A 127 -17.38 -11.19 -7.20
N THR A 128 -17.78 -12.30 -7.80
CA THR A 128 -19.08 -12.46 -8.46
C THR A 128 -20.25 -12.34 -7.47
N GLU A 129 -20.19 -13.08 -6.36
CA GLU A 129 -21.21 -13.09 -5.32
C GLU A 129 -21.41 -11.70 -4.69
N ASN A 130 -20.31 -10.96 -4.48
CA ASN A 130 -20.31 -9.63 -3.90
C ASN A 130 -20.46 -8.51 -4.96
N LYS A 131 -20.63 -8.84 -6.24
CA LYS A 131 -20.79 -7.89 -7.36
C LYS A 131 -19.62 -6.90 -7.47
N ILE A 132 -18.41 -7.37 -7.16
CA ILE A 132 -17.19 -6.58 -7.25
C ILE A 132 -16.70 -6.59 -8.71
N LYS A 133 -16.72 -5.41 -9.33
CA LYS A 133 -16.32 -5.22 -10.74
C LYS A 133 -14.91 -4.61 -10.82
N LEU A 134 -13.94 -5.27 -10.25
CA LEU A 134 -12.53 -4.90 -10.32
C LEU A 134 -11.74 -6.00 -11.04
N GLU A 135 -10.76 -5.61 -11.82
CA GLU A 135 -9.82 -6.49 -12.49
C GLU A 135 -8.41 -6.22 -12.00
N LEU A 136 -7.67 -7.29 -11.71
CA LEU A 136 -6.29 -7.19 -11.25
C LEU A 136 -5.38 -6.64 -12.34
N ASN A 137 -4.63 -5.60 -12.02
CA ASN A 137 -3.66 -4.96 -12.90
C ASN A 137 -2.24 -5.16 -12.36
N LYS A 138 -1.30 -5.41 -13.26
CA LYS A 138 0.13 -5.47 -12.89
C LYS A 138 0.58 -4.10 -12.38
N ILE A 139 1.45 -4.14 -11.39
CA ILE A 139 2.13 -2.95 -10.87
C ILE A 139 3.43 -2.80 -11.67
N ASP A 140 3.59 -1.67 -12.35
CA ASP A 140 4.78 -1.32 -13.12
C ASP A 140 5.99 -0.98 -12.24
#